data_dbb8cb95289ec99d9f24ade185fb8f55
#
_entry.id   dbb8cb95289ec99d9f24ade185fb8f55
#
_cell.length_a   1.000
_cell.length_b   1.000
_cell.length_c   1.000
_cell.angle_alpha   90.00
_cell.angle_beta   90.00
_cell.angle_gamma   90.00
#
_symmetry.space_group_name_H-M   'P 1'
#
loop_
_entity.id
_entity.type
_entity.pdbx_description
1 polymer ?
#
loop_
_entity_poly.entity_id
_entity_poly.type
_entity_poly.pdbx_seq_one_letter_code
_entity_poly.pdbx_strand_id
1 'polypeptide(L)'
;MKTNILALDIATKTGWKTKAASGTWDFKPKRGEAEGMRVVRFKAKVREMIAMENITLIAYERPAGRHAASIMVASEMVGVLKDLCIEFNVELACYSAKEIKSFATGNGNAGKPLMIEKAKELGYNPQDDNEADAIHLYRLTEQEIG
;
A
#
# COMPACT_ATOMS: atom_id res chain seq x y z
N MET A 1 6.69 10.76 20.55
CA MET A 1 7.27 9.73 19.71
C MET A 1 6.97 10.01 18.25
N LYS A 2 7.96 9.82 17.42
CA LYS A 2 7.83 10.07 15.98
C LYS A 2 7.10 8.92 15.29
N THR A 3 6.08 9.23 14.50
CA THR A 3 5.37 8.22 13.70
C THR A 3 6.06 8.04 12.35
N ASN A 4 6.45 6.80 12.06
CA ASN A 4 7.02 6.44 10.76
C ASN A 4 6.01 5.57 10.02
N ILE A 5 5.53 6.06 8.89
CA ILE A 5 4.45 5.46 8.12
C ILE A 5 4.98 4.64 6.95
N LEU A 6 4.39 3.46 6.74
CA LEU A 6 4.49 2.71 5.49
C LEU A 6 3.07 2.63 4.91
N ALA A 7 2.87 3.19 3.72
CA ALA A 7 1.59 3.11 3.02
C ALA A 7 1.68 2.03 1.94
N LEU A 8 0.67 1.16 1.87
CA LEU A 8 0.64 0.01 0.97
C LEU A 8 -0.64 -0.04 0.15
N ASP A 9 -0.49 -0.05 -1.18
CA ASP A 9 -1.57 -0.41 -2.10
C ASP A 9 -1.40 -1.90 -2.41
N ILE A 10 -2.07 -2.75 -1.61
CA ILE A 10 -1.82 -4.19 -1.56
C ILE A 10 -2.45 -4.95 -2.72
N ALA A 11 -1.60 -5.58 -3.52
CA ALA A 11 -1.96 -6.40 -4.67
C ALA A 11 -0.75 -7.25 -5.05
N THR A 12 -0.85 -8.08 -6.07
CA THR A 12 0.32 -8.79 -6.60
C THR A 12 1.43 -7.82 -6.93
N LYS A 13 1.10 -6.67 -7.53
CA LYS A 13 2.01 -5.54 -7.65
C LYS A 13 1.64 -4.53 -6.57
N THR A 14 2.41 -4.50 -5.50
CA THR A 14 2.12 -3.67 -4.35
C THR A 14 2.82 -2.33 -4.44
N GLY A 15 2.05 -1.25 -4.51
CA GLY A 15 2.59 0.10 -4.38
C GLY A 15 2.96 0.36 -2.93
N TRP A 16 4.06 1.06 -2.70
CA TRP A 16 4.50 1.36 -1.34
C TRP A 16 5.09 2.76 -1.24
N LYS A 17 4.98 3.37 -0.06
CA LYS A 17 5.63 4.64 0.21
C LYS A 17 5.96 4.78 1.69
N THR A 18 7.17 5.30 1.93
CA THR A 18 7.62 5.79 3.24
C THR A 18 8.08 7.23 3.07
N LYS A 19 8.55 7.85 4.14
CA LYS A 19 9.12 9.21 4.04
C LYS A 19 10.37 9.25 3.17
N ALA A 20 11.10 8.14 3.08
CA ALA A 20 12.38 8.07 2.38
C ALA A 20 12.23 7.80 0.89
N ALA A 21 11.23 7.01 0.48
CA ALA A 21 11.10 6.56 -0.91
C ALA A 21 9.71 6.02 -1.21
N SER A 22 9.49 5.68 -2.47
CA SER A 22 8.26 5.02 -2.94
C SER A 22 8.60 4.11 -4.12
N GLY A 23 7.71 3.20 -4.45
CA GLY A 23 7.90 2.30 -5.57
C GLY A 23 6.79 1.26 -5.68
N THR A 24 7.07 0.23 -6.44
CA THR A 24 6.17 -0.90 -6.61
C THR A 24 6.99 -2.19 -6.49
N TRP A 25 6.46 -3.12 -5.69
CA TRP A 25 7.03 -4.47 -5.57
C TRP A 25 6.18 -5.44 -6.37
N ASP A 26 6.80 -6.34 -7.12
CA ASP A 26 6.09 -7.38 -7.86
C ASP A 26 6.27 -8.71 -7.15
N PHE A 27 5.16 -9.25 -6.62
CA PHE A 27 5.16 -10.52 -5.89
C PHE A 27 4.59 -11.68 -6.69
N LYS A 28 4.48 -11.51 -8.01
CA LYS A 28 3.95 -12.57 -8.86
C LYS A 28 4.79 -13.84 -8.71
N PRO A 29 4.15 -15.00 -8.39
CA PRO A 29 4.88 -16.27 -8.36
C PRO A 29 5.51 -16.57 -9.71
N LYS A 30 6.73 -17.10 -9.69
CA LYS A 30 7.44 -17.51 -10.89
C LYS A 30 6.86 -18.83 -11.40
N ARG A 31 7.12 -19.14 -12.67
CA ARG A 31 6.70 -20.39 -13.27
C ARG A 31 7.18 -21.57 -12.43
N GLY A 32 6.28 -22.47 -12.07
CA GLY A 32 6.58 -23.65 -11.25
C GLY A 32 6.55 -23.42 -9.75
N GLU A 33 6.35 -22.19 -9.30
CA GLU A 33 6.21 -21.91 -7.88
C GLU A 33 4.76 -22.01 -7.43
N ALA A 34 4.57 -22.34 -6.15
CA ALA A 34 3.24 -22.34 -5.53
C ALA A 34 2.71 -20.91 -5.38
N GLU A 35 1.40 -20.74 -5.44
CA GLU A 35 0.72 -19.45 -5.25
C GLU A 35 1.09 -18.78 -3.93
N GLY A 36 1.33 -19.58 -2.88
CA GLY A 36 1.71 -19.06 -1.55
C GLY A 36 3.01 -18.28 -1.53
N MET A 37 3.86 -18.39 -2.55
CA MET A 37 5.11 -17.64 -2.61
C MET A 37 4.88 -16.14 -2.68
N ARG A 38 3.74 -15.71 -3.24
CA ARG A 38 3.33 -14.30 -3.22
C ARG A 38 3.26 -13.77 -1.79
N VAL A 39 2.60 -14.51 -0.93
CA VAL A 39 2.41 -14.15 0.48
C VAL A 39 3.73 -14.19 1.24
N VAL A 40 4.54 -15.22 1.00
CA VAL A 40 5.86 -15.37 1.64
C VAL A 40 6.75 -14.15 1.33
N ARG A 41 6.79 -13.76 0.06
CA ARG A 41 7.63 -12.64 -0.38
C ARG A 41 7.12 -11.29 0.13
N PHE A 42 5.80 -11.12 0.14
CA PHE A 42 5.17 -9.92 0.71
C PHE A 42 5.53 -9.79 2.18
N LYS A 43 5.36 -10.87 2.95
CA LYS A 43 5.68 -10.90 4.37
C LYS A 43 7.14 -10.53 4.64
N ALA A 44 8.05 -11.12 3.87
CA ALA A 44 9.48 -10.86 4.02
C ALA A 44 9.83 -9.39 3.74
N LYS A 45 9.23 -8.82 2.70
CA LYS A 45 9.49 -7.43 2.32
C LYS A 45 8.94 -6.45 3.35
N VAL A 46 7.74 -6.67 3.86
CA VAL A 46 7.15 -5.79 4.89
C VAL A 46 7.97 -5.87 6.18
N ARG A 47 8.38 -7.08 6.58
CA ARG A 47 9.23 -7.26 7.75
C ARG A 47 10.54 -6.49 7.61
N GLU A 48 11.16 -6.55 6.43
CA GLU A 48 12.37 -5.81 6.12
C GLU A 48 12.16 -4.29 6.26
N MET A 49 11.07 -3.77 5.73
CA MET A 49 10.74 -2.34 5.80
C MET A 49 10.51 -1.88 7.23
N ILE A 50 9.82 -2.67 8.04
CA ILE A 50 9.58 -2.36 9.45
C ILE A 50 10.92 -2.19 10.17
N ALA A 51 11.86 -3.11 9.93
CA ALA A 51 13.17 -3.08 10.57
C ALA A 51 14.04 -1.93 10.06
N MET A 52 14.11 -1.73 8.74
CA MET A 52 14.99 -0.74 8.13
C MET A 52 14.58 0.70 8.40
N GLU A 53 13.29 0.98 8.42
CA GLU A 53 12.79 2.36 8.56
C GLU A 53 12.07 2.61 9.88
N ASN A 54 12.15 1.69 10.82
CA ASN A 54 11.50 1.83 12.13
C ASN A 54 10.01 2.18 11.99
N ILE A 55 9.32 1.45 11.12
CA ILE A 55 7.89 1.69 10.85
C ILE A 55 7.07 1.49 12.11
N THR A 56 6.22 2.46 12.44
CA THR A 56 5.36 2.41 13.62
C THR A 56 3.88 2.35 13.25
N LEU A 57 3.53 2.69 12.00
CA LEU A 57 2.16 2.64 11.50
C LEU A 57 2.18 2.21 10.03
N ILE A 58 1.34 1.23 9.70
CA ILE A 58 1.12 0.81 8.32
C ILE A 58 -0.31 1.16 7.92
N ALA A 59 -0.45 1.88 6.81
CA ALA A 59 -1.74 2.21 6.23
C ALA A 59 -1.95 1.38 4.96
N TYR A 60 -3.17 0.90 4.74
CA TYR A 60 -3.49 0.17 3.53
C TYR A 60 -4.90 0.50 3.05
N GLU A 61 -5.13 0.26 1.75
CA GLU A 61 -6.44 0.42 1.14
C GLU A 61 -7.22 -0.89 1.33
N ARG A 62 -8.49 -0.78 1.75
CA ARG A 62 -9.36 -1.95 1.91
C ARG A 62 -9.55 -2.64 0.55
N PRO A 63 -9.30 -3.95 0.45
CA PRO A 63 -9.55 -4.69 -0.78
C PRO A 63 -11.01 -4.55 -1.22
N ALA A 64 -11.21 -4.15 -2.48
CA ALA A 64 -12.52 -3.95 -3.06
C ALA A 64 -12.41 -3.98 -4.58
N GLY A 65 -13.55 -3.93 -5.27
CA GLY A 65 -13.59 -3.89 -6.71
C GLY A 65 -14.49 -4.97 -7.31
N ARG A 66 -14.32 -5.20 -8.62
CA ARG A 66 -15.20 -6.10 -9.37
C ARG A 66 -14.62 -7.50 -9.57
N HIS A 67 -13.32 -7.67 -9.36
CA HIS A 67 -12.62 -8.93 -9.65
C HIS A 67 -12.41 -9.73 -8.37
N ALA A 68 -13.23 -10.75 -8.18
CA ALA A 68 -13.20 -11.60 -6.98
C ALA A 68 -11.81 -12.19 -6.71
N ALA A 69 -11.12 -12.64 -7.77
CA ALA A 69 -9.77 -13.20 -7.62
C ALA A 69 -8.77 -12.20 -7.06
N SER A 70 -8.83 -10.96 -7.53
CA SER A 70 -7.94 -9.88 -7.05
C SER A 70 -8.24 -9.52 -5.60
N ILE A 71 -9.52 -9.48 -5.22
CA ILE A 71 -9.93 -9.20 -3.85
C ILE A 71 -9.43 -10.30 -2.92
N MET A 72 -9.54 -11.56 -3.35
CA MET A 72 -9.08 -12.71 -2.57
C MET A 72 -7.57 -12.63 -2.32
N VAL A 73 -6.78 -12.38 -3.36
CA VAL A 73 -5.32 -12.25 -3.26
C VAL A 73 -4.95 -11.14 -2.28
N ALA A 74 -5.53 -9.95 -2.45
CA ALA A 74 -5.25 -8.82 -1.58
C ALA A 74 -5.66 -9.12 -0.13
N SER A 75 -6.81 -9.77 0.06
CA SER A 75 -7.30 -10.11 1.40
C SER A 75 -6.39 -11.10 2.13
N GLU A 76 -5.83 -12.07 1.42
CA GLU A 76 -4.85 -13.01 1.99
C GLU A 76 -3.61 -12.26 2.46
N MET A 77 -3.13 -11.30 1.66
CA MET A 77 -1.97 -10.48 2.01
C MET A 77 -2.27 -9.58 3.21
N VAL A 78 -3.47 -9.00 3.26
CA VAL A 78 -3.90 -8.18 4.42
C VAL A 78 -3.91 -9.01 5.70
N GLY A 79 -4.34 -10.28 5.63
CA GLY A 79 -4.32 -11.16 6.79
C GLY A 79 -2.90 -11.34 7.35
N VAL A 80 -1.93 -11.52 6.47
CA VAL A 80 -0.51 -11.64 6.86
C VAL A 80 -0.01 -10.30 7.42
N LEU A 81 -0.43 -9.18 6.83
CA LEU A 81 -0.05 -7.86 7.34
C LEU A 81 -0.55 -7.66 8.77
N LYS A 82 -1.78 -8.06 9.05
CA LYS A 82 -2.35 -7.97 10.41
C LYS A 82 -1.52 -8.77 11.42
N ASP A 83 -1.09 -9.97 11.02
CA ASP A 83 -0.25 -10.82 11.86
C ASP A 83 1.10 -10.14 12.15
N LEU A 84 1.74 -9.59 11.13
CA LEU A 84 3.01 -8.87 11.29
C LEU A 84 2.88 -7.66 12.20
N CYS A 85 1.80 -6.91 12.09
CA CYS A 85 1.58 -5.72 12.90
C CYS A 85 1.44 -6.07 14.38
N ILE A 86 0.81 -7.20 14.70
CA ILE A 86 0.74 -7.70 16.08
C ILE A 86 2.13 -8.12 16.55
N GLU A 87 2.86 -8.89 15.73
CA GLU A 87 4.20 -9.37 16.07
C GLU A 87 5.16 -8.23 16.40
N PHE A 88 5.15 -7.16 15.60
CA PHE A 88 6.09 -6.04 15.75
C PHE A 88 5.51 -4.82 16.47
N ASN A 89 4.30 -4.94 17.00
CA ASN A 89 3.61 -3.86 17.71
C ASN A 89 3.51 -2.59 16.83
N VAL A 90 3.09 -2.77 15.58
CA VAL A 90 2.89 -1.69 14.62
C VAL A 90 1.40 -1.38 14.52
N GLU A 91 1.04 -0.11 14.54
CA GLU A 91 -0.35 0.31 14.36
C GLU A 91 -0.78 0.08 12.91
N LEU A 92 -2.07 -0.21 12.71
CA LEU A 92 -2.63 -0.48 11.40
C LEU A 92 -3.81 0.44 11.13
N ALA A 93 -3.80 1.12 9.99
CA ALA A 93 -4.88 2.00 9.54
C ALA A 93 -5.40 1.53 8.19
N CYS A 94 -6.72 1.53 8.02
CA CYS A 94 -7.38 1.09 6.79
C CYS A 94 -8.23 2.21 6.22
N TYR A 95 -8.09 2.45 4.91
CA TYR A 95 -8.87 3.45 4.20
C TYR A 95 -9.57 2.83 2.99
N SER A 96 -10.71 3.37 2.59
CA SER A 96 -11.38 2.93 1.38
C SER A 96 -10.75 3.61 0.15
N ALA A 97 -10.92 2.98 -1.01
CA ALA A 97 -10.49 3.57 -2.28
C ALA A 97 -11.12 4.96 -2.49
N LYS A 98 -12.38 5.09 -2.13
CA LYS A 98 -13.12 6.36 -2.27
C LYS A 98 -12.52 7.47 -1.41
N GLU A 99 -12.14 7.17 -0.18
CA GLU A 99 -11.49 8.14 0.71
C GLU A 99 -10.15 8.61 0.12
N ILE A 100 -9.36 7.68 -0.38
CA ILE A 100 -8.05 7.99 -0.97
C ILE A 100 -8.22 8.86 -2.23
N LYS A 101 -9.13 8.46 -3.12
CA LYS A 101 -9.40 9.19 -4.36
C LYS A 101 -9.96 10.60 -4.10
N SER A 102 -10.87 10.72 -3.15
CA SER A 102 -11.44 12.02 -2.76
C SER A 102 -10.37 12.94 -2.19
N PHE A 103 -9.50 12.42 -1.35
CA PHE A 103 -8.37 13.18 -0.81
C PHE A 103 -7.43 13.65 -1.91
N ALA A 104 -7.09 12.76 -2.84
CA ALA A 104 -6.11 13.03 -3.89
C ALA A 104 -6.62 14.02 -4.95
N THR A 105 -7.90 13.93 -5.32
CA THR A 105 -8.44 14.60 -6.50
C THR A 105 -9.70 15.42 -6.26
N GLY A 106 -10.36 15.23 -5.13
CA GLY A 106 -11.69 15.80 -4.88
C GLY A 106 -12.82 14.96 -5.47
N ASN A 107 -12.50 13.86 -6.16
CA ASN A 107 -13.47 12.97 -6.80
C ASN A 107 -13.26 11.52 -6.38
N GLY A 108 -14.19 10.97 -5.59
CA GLY A 108 -14.12 9.60 -5.09
C GLY A 108 -14.16 8.51 -6.16
N ASN A 109 -14.47 8.89 -7.41
CA ASN A 109 -14.51 7.97 -8.55
C ASN A 109 -13.35 8.19 -9.53
N ALA A 110 -12.32 8.90 -9.10
CA ALA A 110 -11.17 9.19 -9.96
C ALA A 110 -10.53 7.92 -10.52
N GLY A 111 -10.15 7.97 -11.79
CA GLY A 111 -9.48 6.87 -12.47
C GLY A 111 -7.96 6.94 -12.32
N LYS A 112 -7.29 5.87 -12.76
CA LYS A 112 -5.83 5.74 -12.67
C LYS A 112 -5.06 6.91 -13.28
N PRO A 113 -5.39 7.41 -14.50
CA PRO A 113 -4.64 8.53 -15.08
C PRO A 113 -4.66 9.78 -14.21
N LEU A 114 -5.80 10.09 -13.59
CA LEU A 114 -5.92 11.27 -12.74
C LEU A 114 -5.12 11.11 -11.46
N MET A 115 -5.11 9.92 -10.87
CA MET A 115 -4.33 9.64 -9.67
C MET A 115 -2.83 9.84 -9.94
N ILE A 116 -2.33 9.38 -11.08
CA ILE A 116 -0.94 9.56 -11.50
C ILE A 116 -0.65 11.05 -11.73
N GLU A 117 -1.53 11.73 -12.44
CA GLU A 117 -1.38 13.17 -12.74
C GLU A 117 -1.27 13.99 -11.46
N LYS A 118 -2.14 13.73 -10.49
CA LYS A 118 -2.14 14.44 -9.21
C LYS A 118 -0.86 14.21 -8.42
N ALA A 119 -0.31 12.98 -8.46
CA ALA A 119 0.97 12.70 -7.82
C ALA A 119 2.10 13.50 -8.47
N LYS A 120 2.07 13.61 -9.80
CA LYS A 120 3.06 14.40 -10.55
C LYS A 120 2.96 15.88 -10.23
N GLU A 121 1.75 16.42 -10.11
CA GLU A 121 1.53 17.81 -9.74
C GLU A 121 2.14 18.15 -8.38
N LEU A 122 2.21 17.17 -7.49
CA LEU A 122 2.78 17.31 -6.16
C LEU A 122 4.32 17.16 -6.14
N GLY A 123 4.91 16.90 -7.30
CA GLY A 123 6.36 16.77 -7.42
C GLY A 123 6.87 15.33 -7.36
N TYR A 124 5.99 14.34 -7.26
CA TYR A 124 6.38 12.94 -7.29
C TYR A 124 6.50 12.43 -8.72
N ASN A 125 7.17 11.31 -8.91
CA ASN A 125 7.33 10.72 -10.22
C ASN A 125 7.02 9.21 -10.14
N PRO A 126 5.73 8.84 -9.93
CA PRO A 126 5.36 7.43 -9.82
C PRO A 126 5.61 6.69 -11.14
N GLN A 127 6.13 5.47 -11.04
CA GLN A 127 6.37 4.62 -12.20
C GLN A 127 5.08 3.97 -12.73
N ASP A 128 4.07 3.85 -11.87
CA ASP A 128 2.78 3.26 -12.23
C ASP A 128 1.67 3.76 -11.29
N ASP A 129 0.44 3.28 -11.52
CA ASP A 129 -0.72 3.64 -10.71
C ASP A 129 -0.61 3.10 -9.27
N ASN A 130 0.05 1.95 -9.08
CA ASN A 130 0.20 1.36 -7.76
C ASN A 130 1.04 2.26 -6.85
N GLU A 131 2.13 2.76 -7.38
CA GLU A 131 2.98 3.71 -6.66
C GLU A 131 2.23 5.02 -6.39
N ALA A 132 1.50 5.54 -7.38
CA ALA A 132 0.71 6.75 -7.22
C ALA A 132 -0.32 6.61 -6.09
N ASP A 133 -1.03 5.49 -6.05
CA ASP A 133 -2.02 5.22 -5.00
C ASP A 133 -1.38 5.16 -3.63
N ALA A 134 -0.22 4.54 -3.51
CA ALA A 134 0.53 4.49 -2.25
C ALA A 134 0.98 5.88 -1.79
N ILE A 135 1.38 6.73 -2.72
CA ILE A 135 1.78 8.12 -2.42
C ILE A 135 0.58 8.88 -1.83
N HIS A 136 -0.59 8.79 -2.46
CA HIS A 136 -1.77 9.48 -1.97
C HIS A 136 -2.24 8.93 -0.63
N LEU A 137 -2.18 7.62 -0.45
CA LEU A 137 -2.51 6.97 0.82
C LEU A 137 -1.56 7.45 1.94
N TYR A 138 -0.28 7.54 1.65
CA TYR A 138 0.71 8.04 2.61
C TYR A 138 0.35 9.46 3.05
N ARG A 139 0.05 10.34 2.10
CA ARG A 139 -0.29 11.73 2.38
C ARG A 139 -1.58 11.87 3.17
N LEU A 140 -2.60 11.06 2.84
CA LEU A 140 -3.84 11.02 3.58
C LEU A 140 -3.59 10.60 5.03
N THR A 141 -2.84 9.53 5.21
CA THR A 141 -2.50 9.02 6.54
C THR A 141 -1.73 10.06 7.36
N GLU A 142 -0.76 10.69 6.74
CA GLU A 142 0.04 11.74 7.36
C GLU A 142 -0.83 12.91 7.84
N GLN A 143 -1.81 13.30 7.04
CA GLN A 143 -2.76 14.36 7.40
C GLN A 143 -3.66 13.94 8.58
N GLU A 144 -4.15 12.70 8.58
CA GLU A 144 -5.06 12.20 9.63
C GLU A 144 -4.38 12.09 10.99
N ILE A 145 -3.11 11.71 11.03
CA ILE A 145 -2.38 11.51 12.29
C ILE A 145 -1.59 12.74 12.72
N GLY A 146 -1.38 13.65 11.79
CA GLY A 146 -0.60 14.84 12.00
C GLY A 146 -1.41 15.98 12.52
#